data_8dfefb03cf4cfd533d5cf7896bd3dfba
#
_entry.id   8dfefb03cf4cfd533d5cf7896bd3dfba
#
_cell.length_a   1.000
_cell.length_b   1.000
_cell.length_c   1.000
_cell.angle_alpha   90.00
_cell.angle_beta   90.00
_cell.angle_gamma   90.00
#
_symmetry.space_group_name_H-M   'P 1'
#
loop_
_entity.id
_entity.type
_entity.pdbx_description
1 polymer ?
#
loop_
_entity_poly.entity_id
_entity_poly.type
_entity_poly.pdbx_seq_one_letter_code
_entity_poly.pdbx_strand_id
1 'polypeptide(L)'
;KRIKAFLRKYKPAHHWHVDELRAYDTFGALTNHFETKINTFLSQLLIEKTIESSYQSSIATIWKDRVAKHQEYTAKIPFSDFKVFDFICQNVPKNSQLQVSNSSAIRYLQLFDLDKSIQVFCNRGTSGIDGSTSTAIGAALATNLPTILITGDISFLYDSNALWNNYIPKNFKIILLNNSGGGIFRILPGHQETETFNRYFETSHQLNASHLAKMYGFDYFEANDEATLQQQYKSFLNQNEKPSILEIFTPEKENNGILLEFFRGLK
;
A
#
# COMPACT_ATOMS: atom_id res chain seq x y z
N LYS A 1 5.70 -3.57 14.52
CA LYS A 1 5.67 -4.75 15.42
C LYS A 1 6.86 -5.71 15.20
N ARG A 2 7.15 -6.19 13.97
CA ARG A 2 8.17 -7.22 13.67
C ARG A 2 9.58 -6.79 14.07
N ILE A 3 10.03 -5.59 13.70
CA ILE A 3 11.35 -5.05 14.05
C ILE A 3 11.50 -4.95 15.57
N LYS A 4 10.48 -4.43 16.27
CA LYS A 4 10.52 -4.35 17.74
C LYS A 4 10.66 -5.74 18.39
N ALA A 5 9.92 -6.73 17.91
CA ALA A 5 10.01 -8.10 18.43
C ALA A 5 11.39 -8.72 18.14
N PHE A 6 11.92 -8.51 16.95
CA PHE A 6 13.26 -8.96 16.57
C PHE A 6 14.35 -8.36 17.46
N LEU A 7 14.38 -7.03 17.59
CA LEU A 7 15.40 -6.33 18.37
C LEU A 7 15.26 -6.54 19.90
N ARG A 8 14.07 -6.90 20.38
CA ARG A 8 13.89 -7.34 21.77
C ARG A 8 14.44 -8.75 22.02
N LYS A 9 14.34 -9.64 21.02
CA LYS A 9 14.90 -10.99 21.08
C LYS A 9 16.41 -10.99 20.86
N TYR A 10 16.88 -10.23 19.89
CA TYR A 10 18.29 -10.07 19.53
C TYR A 10 18.71 -8.63 19.85
N LYS A 11 19.06 -8.40 21.12
CA LYS A 11 19.36 -7.07 21.63
C LYS A 11 20.58 -6.48 20.93
N PRO A 12 20.51 -5.24 20.41
CA PRO A 12 21.67 -4.56 19.87
C PRO A 12 22.68 -4.23 20.96
N ALA A 13 23.95 -4.22 20.64
CA ALA A 13 25.01 -3.80 21.56
C ALA A 13 24.89 -2.31 21.93
N HIS A 14 24.40 -1.50 21.01
CA HIS A 14 24.19 -0.07 21.17
C HIS A 14 22.78 0.30 20.73
N HIS A 15 22.04 0.99 21.59
CA HIS A 15 20.75 1.57 21.30
C HIS A 15 20.77 3.04 21.72
N TRP A 16 20.81 3.91 20.74
CA TRP A 16 20.80 5.35 20.95
C TRP A 16 19.41 5.92 20.74
N HIS A 17 18.99 6.79 21.64
CA HIS A 17 17.76 7.55 21.51
C HIS A 17 18.11 9.02 21.36
N VAL A 18 17.55 9.67 20.33
CA VAL A 18 17.75 11.09 20.05
C VAL A 18 16.41 11.79 20.17
N ASP A 19 16.23 12.59 21.21
CA ASP A 19 15.01 13.35 21.47
C ASP A 19 15.32 14.41 22.54
N GLU A 20 14.74 15.61 22.43
CA GLU A 20 15.01 16.72 23.36
C GLU A 20 14.39 16.52 24.74
N LEU A 21 13.35 15.70 24.86
CA LEU A 21 12.52 15.65 26.06
C LEU A 21 12.69 14.35 26.86
N ARG A 22 12.82 13.19 26.16
CA ARG A 22 12.78 11.89 26.84
C ARG A 22 13.39 10.78 25.99
N ALA A 23 13.85 9.73 26.65
CA ALA A 23 14.29 8.50 26.03
C ALA A 23 13.36 7.33 26.30
N TYR A 24 13.09 6.53 25.27
CA TYR A 24 12.34 5.29 25.39
C TYR A 24 13.25 4.08 25.17
N ASP A 25 13.31 3.21 26.15
CA ASP A 25 13.97 1.91 25.98
C ASP A 25 13.05 0.93 25.24
N THR A 26 12.82 1.20 23.96
CA THR A 26 11.92 0.44 23.12
C THR A 26 12.32 -1.04 22.98
N PHE A 27 13.61 -1.34 23.06
CA PHE A 27 14.16 -2.69 22.85
C PHE A 27 14.67 -3.37 24.12
N GLY A 28 14.67 -2.69 25.27
CA GLY A 28 15.28 -3.16 26.50
C GLY A 28 16.81 -3.21 26.41
N ALA A 29 17.41 -2.26 25.69
CA ALA A 29 18.85 -2.21 25.41
C ALA A 29 19.37 -0.77 25.24
N LEU A 30 18.68 0.23 25.80
CA LEU A 30 19.07 1.65 25.69
C LEU A 30 20.46 1.87 26.32
N THR A 31 21.38 2.40 25.54
CA THR A 31 22.75 2.72 25.99
C THR A 31 23.00 4.21 26.14
N ASN A 32 22.44 5.03 25.26
CA ASN A 32 22.67 6.47 25.25
C ASN A 32 21.40 7.25 24.92
N HIS A 33 21.21 8.36 25.63
CA HIS A 33 20.24 9.39 25.28
C HIS A 33 21.00 10.66 24.84
N PHE A 34 20.66 11.15 23.65
CA PHE A 34 21.16 12.42 23.13
C PHE A 34 20.02 13.44 23.18
N GLU A 35 20.09 14.38 24.12
CA GLU A 35 19.08 15.43 24.34
C GLU A 35 19.24 16.54 23.28
N THR A 36 18.87 16.24 22.03
CA THR A 36 18.97 17.18 20.91
C THR A 36 17.98 16.80 19.80
N LYS A 37 17.76 17.72 18.85
CA LYS A 37 16.98 17.44 17.65
C LYS A 37 17.69 16.47 16.74
N ILE A 38 16.93 15.56 16.11
CA ILE A 38 17.50 14.55 15.21
C ILE A 38 18.31 15.15 14.08
N ASN A 39 17.88 16.28 13.49
CA ASN A 39 18.62 16.93 12.41
C ASN A 39 19.96 17.49 12.89
N THR A 40 20.02 18.08 14.09
CA THR A 40 21.25 18.57 14.70
C THR A 40 22.22 17.42 14.98
N PHE A 41 21.72 16.33 15.55
CA PHE A 41 22.51 15.13 15.81
C PHE A 41 23.12 14.56 14.53
N LEU A 42 22.30 14.37 13.49
CA LEU A 42 22.76 13.83 12.21
C LEU A 42 23.76 14.76 11.51
N SER A 43 23.55 16.09 11.56
CA SER A 43 24.48 17.06 11.00
C SER A 43 25.87 16.97 11.66
N GLN A 44 25.92 16.77 12.96
CA GLN A 44 27.19 16.61 13.70
C GLN A 44 27.87 15.30 13.38
N LEU A 45 27.12 14.21 13.20
CA LEU A 45 27.69 12.90 12.83
C LEU A 45 28.31 12.89 11.42
N LEU A 46 27.77 13.67 10.49
CA LEU A 46 28.16 13.65 9.08
C LEU A 46 29.45 14.44 8.79
N ILE A 47 29.99 15.18 9.78
CA ILE A 47 31.10 16.12 9.54
C ILE A 47 32.47 15.43 9.43
N GLU A 48 32.65 14.22 9.93
CA GLU A 48 34.04 13.87 10.26
C GLU A 48 34.73 12.71 9.54
N LYS A 49 34.12 11.81 8.82
CA LYS A 49 34.88 10.81 8.02
C LYS A 49 33.99 9.99 7.09
N THR A 50 34.45 9.82 5.86
CA THR A 50 34.02 8.71 5.00
C THR A 50 34.52 7.41 5.64
N ILE A 51 33.59 6.67 6.26
CA ILE A 51 33.90 5.35 6.82
C ILE A 51 33.70 4.35 5.68
N GLU A 52 34.76 3.66 5.30
CA GLU A 52 34.63 2.50 4.42
C GLU A 52 33.87 1.40 5.16
N SER A 53 32.74 0.97 4.60
CA SER A 53 31.92 -0.08 5.19
C SER A 53 31.52 -1.11 4.14
N SER A 54 31.77 -2.37 4.42
CA SER A 54 31.28 -3.50 3.61
C SER A 54 29.75 -3.73 3.80
N TYR A 55 29.15 -3.10 4.80
CA TYR A 55 27.71 -3.27 5.10
C TYR A 55 26.83 -2.82 3.94
N GLN A 56 27.10 -1.64 3.38
CA GLN A 56 26.34 -1.11 2.26
C GLN A 56 26.38 -2.03 1.03
N SER A 57 27.57 -2.54 0.66
CA SER A 57 27.73 -3.46 -0.46
C SER A 57 27.05 -4.80 -0.22
N SER A 58 27.14 -5.31 1.01
CA SER A 58 26.45 -6.55 1.41
C SER A 58 24.93 -6.41 1.32
N ILE A 59 24.37 -5.31 1.83
CA ILE A 59 22.92 -5.05 1.75
C ILE A 59 22.49 -4.84 0.29
N ALA A 60 23.28 -4.12 -0.51
CA ALA A 60 22.99 -3.91 -1.93
C ALA A 60 22.94 -5.23 -2.71
N THR A 61 23.81 -6.17 -2.40
CA THR A 61 23.82 -7.51 -3.01
C THR A 61 22.55 -8.30 -2.65
N ILE A 62 22.21 -8.33 -1.36
CA ILE A 62 20.97 -8.98 -0.88
C ILE A 62 19.74 -8.34 -1.53
N TRP A 63 19.71 -7.01 -1.63
CA TRP A 63 18.60 -6.31 -2.27
C TRP A 63 18.44 -6.69 -3.74
N LYS A 64 19.53 -6.71 -4.51
CA LYS A 64 19.51 -7.13 -5.92
C LYS A 64 18.98 -8.57 -6.10
N ASP A 65 19.42 -9.50 -5.27
CA ASP A 65 18.91 -10.89 -5.27
C ASP A 65 17.41 -10.91 -4.98
N ARG A 66 16.93 -10.15 -3.99
CA ARG A 66 15.51 -10.07 -3.65
C ARG A 66 14.67 -9.47 -4.77
N VAL A 67 15.15 -8.42 -5.43
CA VAL A 67 14.47 -7.82 -6.59
C VAL A 67 14.38 -8.81 -7.74
N ALA A 68 15.45 -9.55 -8.06
CA ALA A 68 15.43 -10.56 -9.10
C ALA A 68 14.42 -11.68 -8.80
N LYS A 69 14.43 -12.20 -7.58
CA LYS A 69 13.46 -13.22 -7.14
C LYS A 69 12.01 -12.72 -7.18
N HIS A 70 11.79 -11.45 -6.83
CA HIS A 70 10.48 -10.84 -6.92
C HIS A 70 9.99 -10.79 -8.37
N GLN A 71 10.83 -10.32 -9.30
CA GLN A 71 10.49 -10.26 -10.72
C GLN A 71 10.21 -11.67 -11.31
N GLU A 72 11.04 -12.64 -10.97
CA GLU A 72 10.84 -14.03 -11.40
C GLU A 72 9.52 -14.61 -10.86
N TYR A 73 9.21 -14.34 -9.59
CA TYR A 73 7.95 -14.77 -8.97
C TYR A 73 6.75 -14.13 -9.66
N THR A 74 6.77 -12.81 -9.83
CA THR A 74 5.68 -12.06 -10.46
C THR A 74 5.40 -12.51 -11.89
N ALA A 75 6.43 -12.90 -12.64
CA ALA A 75 6.26 -13.40 -14.01
C ALA A 75 5.50 -14.74 -14.08
N LYS A 76 5.56 -15.57 -13.02
CA LYS A 76 5.02 -16.93 -12.99
C LYS A 76 3.62 -17.05 -12.38
N ILE A 77 3.20 -16.08 -11.58
CA ILE A 77 1.91 -16.15 -10.89
C ILE A 77 0.74 -15.81 -11.82
N PRO A 78 -0.47 -16.32 -11.55
CA PRO A 78 -1.68 -15.92 -12.27
C PRO A 78 -2.10 -14.50 -11.97
N PHE A 79 -3.09 -14.01 -12.73
CA PHE A 79 -3.75 -12.72 -12.44
C PHE A 79 -4.30 -12.72 -11.01
N SER A 80 -3.92 -11.71 -10.23
CA SER A 80 -4.14 -11.65 -8.78
C SER A 80 -3.88 -10.24 -8.27
N ASP A 81 -4.23 -9.94 -7.03
CA ASP A 81 -3.87 -8.67 -6.38
C ASP A 81 -2.38 -8.37 -6.53
N PHE A 82 -1.51 -9.37 -6.32
CA PHE A 82 -0.06 -9.21 -6.44
C PHE A 82 0.34 -8.74 -7.85
N LYS A 83 -0.18 -9.40 -8.89
CA LYS A 83 0.09 -9.06 -10.29
C LYS A 83 -0.44 -7.67 -10.67
N VAL A 84 -1.62 -7.32 -10.16
CA VAL A 84 -2.23 -6.01 -10.36
C VAL A 84 -1.39 -4.91 -9.71
N PHE A 85 -0.90 -5.12 -8.48
CA PHE A 85 -0.02 -4.13 -7.83
C PHE A 85 1.32 -3.98 -8.54
N ASP A 86 1.91 -5.04 -9.07
CA ASP A 86 3.10 -4.97 -9.91
C ASP A 86 2.85 -4.05 -11.13
N PHE A 87 1.75 -4.30 -11.85
CA PHE A 87 1.36 -3.49 -13.00
C PHE A 87 1.12 -2.02 -12.61
N ILE A 88 0.35 -1.75 -11.56
CA ILE A 88 0.05 -0.39 -11.11
C ILE A 88 1.35 0.34 -10.75
N CYS A 89 2.23 -0.25 -9.94
CA CYS A 89 3.45 0.39 -9.46
C CYS A 89 4.42 0.74 -10.59
N GLN A 90 4.43 -0.05 -11.68
CA GLN A 90 5.21 0.24 -12.88
C GLN A 90 4.61 1.33 -13.77
N ASN A 91 3.29 1.58 -13.69
CA ASN A 91 2.55 2.43 -14.62
C ASN A 91 1.92 3.67 -13.98
N VAL A 92 2.03 3.87 -12.66
CA VAL A 92 1.57 5.10 -12.01
C VAL A 92 2.30 6.31 -12.59
N PRO A 93 1.58 7.38 -12.95
CA PRO A 93 2.20 8.60 -13.48
C PRO A 93 3.21 9.21 -12.49
N LYS A 94 4.36 9.62 -13.00
CA LYS A 94 5.34 10.39 -12.23
C LYS A 94 4.76 11.73 -11.77
N ASN A 95 5.31 12.29 -10.70
CA ASN A 95 4.85 13.55 -10.11
C ASN A 95 3.35 13.50 -9.76
N SER A 96 2.88 12.39 -9.22
CA SER A 96 1.51 12.19 -8.76
C SER A 96 1.44 11.94 -7.25
N GLN A 97 0.24 12.04 -6.71
CA GLN A 97 -0.09 11.70 -5.34
C GLN A 97 -0.91 10.41 -5.31
N LEU A 98 -0.43 9.40 -4.59
CA LEU A 98 -1.17 8.19 -4.29
C LEU A 98 -1.78 8.27 -2.90
N GLN A 99 -3.09 8.15 -2.81
CA GLN A 99 -3.81 7.87 -1.58
C GLN A 99 -4.11 6.37 -1.54
N VAL A 100 -3.74 5.69 -0.47
CA VAL A 100 -3.87 4.23 -0.40
C VAL A 100 -4.68 3.84 0.81
N SER A 101 -5.71 3.02 0.61
CA SER A 101 -6.52 2.52 1.73
C SER A 101 -5.74 1.49 2.58
N ASN A 102 -6.21 1.29 3.79
CA ASN A 102 -5.68 0.28 4.70
C ASN A 102 -5.99 -1.14 4.22
N SER A 103 -5.70 -2.12 5.06
CA SER A 103 -5.85 -3.55 4.81
C SER A 103 -4.86 -4.09 3.78
N SER A 104 -5.32 -4.81 2.77
CA SER A 104 -4.45 -5.43 1.76
C SER A 104 -3.76 -4.40 0.86
N ALA A 105 -4.46 -3.35 0.45
CA ALA A 105 -3.95 -2.37 -0.50
C ALA A 105 -2.57 -1.80 -0.11
N ILE A 106 -2.44 -1.22 1.09
CA ILE A 106 -1.14 -0.67 1.52
C ILE A 106 -0.08 -1.75 1.74
N ARG A 107 -0.47 -2.98 2.08
CA ARG A 107 0.49 -4.08 2.27
C ARG A 107 1.07 -4.58 0.96
N TYR A 108 0.26 -4.68 -0.09
CA TYR A 108 0.74 -4.98 -1.43
C TYR A 108 1.62 -3.85 -1.96
N LEU A 109 1.19 -2.60 -1.86
CA LEU A 109 1.99 -1.46 -2.33
C LEU A 109 3.40 -1.44 -1.73
N GLN A 110 3.55 -1.80 -0.45
CA GLN A 110 4.85 -1.86 0.24
C GLN A 110 5.81 -2.95 -0.30
N LEU A 111 5.36 -3.85 -1.16
CA LEU A 111 6.20 -4.88 -1.77
C LEU A 111 6.91 -4.40 -3.04
N PHE A 112 6.51 -3.29 -3.59
CA PHE A 112 6.98 -2.77 -4.87
C PHE A 112 7.67 -1.42 -4.70
N ASP A 113 8.67 -1.17 -5.54
CA ASP A 113 9.33 0.13 -5.61
C ASP A 113 8.49 1.08 -6.48
N LEU A 114 8.41 2.32 -6.05
CA LEU A 114 7.77 3.42 -6.78
C LEU A 114 8.81 4.45 -7.21
N ASP A 115 8.51 5.18 -8.29
CA ASP A 115 9.31 6.34 -8.67
C ASP A 115 9.34 7.36 -7.51
N LYS A 116 10.51 7.93 -7.23
CA LYS A 116 10.72 8.86 -6.10
C LYS A 116 9.91 10.16 -6.19
N SER A 117 9.39 10.48 -7.36
CA SER A 117 8.52 11.65 -7.56
C SER A 117 7.07 11.42 -7.12
N ILE A 118 6.69 10.17 -6.81
CA ILE A 118 5.35 9.80 -6.38
C ILE A 118 5.25 9.96 -4.86
N GLN A 119 4.28 10.76 -4.42
CA GLN A 119 3.99 10.96 -3.01
C GLN A 119 2.94 9.95 -2.55
N VAL A 120 3.22 9.18 -1.50
CA VAL A 120 2.32 8.12 -1.01
C VAL A 120 1.79 8.46 0.38
N PHE A 121 0.47 8.44 0.53
CA PHE A 121 -0.23 8.68 1.79
C PHE A 121 -1.20 7.55 2.11
N CYS A 122 -1.38 7.27 3.41
CA CYS A 122 -2.31 6.27 3.89
C CYS A 122 -2.77 6.62 5.32
N ASN A 123 -4.04 6.41 5.61
CA ASN A 123 -4.63 6.67 6.93
C ASN A 123 -4.16 5.62 7.96
N ARG A 124 -2.91 5.73 8.44
CA ARG A 124 -2.27 4.74 9.32
C ARG A 124 -2.42 4.99 10.82
N GLY A 125 -3.11 6.05 11.24
CA GLY A 125 -3.31 6.37 12.66
C GLY A 125 -3.95 5.21 13.43
N THR A 126 -5.22 4.95 13.16
CA THR A 126 -5.98 3.81 13.70
C THR A 126 -6.01 2.61 12.75
N SER A 127 -5.66 2.81 11.47
CA SER A 127 -5.65 1.79 10.42
C SER A 127 -7.04 1.22 10.09
N GLY A 128 -8.10 2.04 10.22
CA GLY A 128 -9.44 1.71 9.75
C GLY A 128 -9.52 1.62 8.24
N ILE A 129 -10.56 0.96 7.73
CA ILE A 129 -10.84 0.86 6.28
C ILE A 129 -11.87 1.89 5.82
N ASP A 130 -12.46 2.63 6.74
CA ASP A 130 -13.31 3.78 6.54
C ASP A 130 -12.51 5.05 6.22
N GLY A 131 -13.15 6.06 5.65
CA GLY A 131 -12.59 7.40 5.45
C GLY A 131 -11.46 7.52 4.40
N SER A 132 -11.12 6.46 3.68
CA SER A 132 -10.03 6.49 2.70
C SER A 132 -10.41 7.29 1.45
N THR A 133 -11.63 7.14 0.97
CA THR A 133 -12.14 7.85 -0.22
C THR A 133 -12.33 9.33 0.09
N SER A 134 -12.94 9.65 1.23
CA SER A 134 -13.13 11.04 1.70
C SER A 134 -11.80 11.77 1.85
N THR A 135 -10.79 11.12 2.45
CA THR A 135 -9.44 11.67 2.61
C THR A 135 -8.78 11.91 1.25
N ALA A 136 -8.91 10.97 0.31
CA ALA A 136 -8.33 11.10 -1.02
C ALA A 136 -8.94 12.25 -1.82
N ILE A 137 -10.26 12.45 -1.73
CA ILE A 137 -10.95 13.58 -2.36
C ILE A 137 -10.47 14.90 -1.74
N GLY A 138 -10.39 14.99 -0.42
CA GLY A 138 -9.87 16.17 0.28
C GLY A 138 -8.42 16.48 -0.10
N ALA A 139 -7.59 15.46 -0.20
CA ALA A 139 -6.20 15.60 -0.65
C ALA A 139 -6.10 16.06 -2.11
N ALA A 140 -6.97 15.55 -3.00
CA ALA A 140 -7.03 15.97 -4.40
C ALA A 140 -7.41 17.45 -4.57
N LEU A 141 -8.25 17.98 -3.67
CA LEU A 141 -8.61 19.40 -3.65
C LEU A 141 -7.47 20.29 -3.14
N ALA A 142 -6.59 19.77 -2.29
CA ALA A 142 -5.52 20.53 -1.65
C ALA A 142 -4.21 20.56 -2.45
N THR A 143 -4.14 19.90 -3.61
CA THR A 143 -2.93 19.81 -4.43
C THR A 143 -3.24 20.01 -5.91
N ASN A 144 -2.22 20.45 -6.66
CA ASN A 144 -2.26 20.47 -8.12
C ASN A 144 -1.72 19.16 -8.76
N LEU A 145 -1.26 18.21 -7.94
CA LEU A 145 -0.77 16.93 -8.45
C LEU A 145 -1.95 16.03 -8.86
N PRO A 146 -1.81 15.25 -9.93
CA PRO A 146 -2.75 14.18 -10.23
C PRO A 146 -2.89 13.27 -9.02
N THR A 147 -4.11 13.07 -8.53
CA THR A 147 -4.37 12.26 -7.33
C THR A 147 -5.09 10.98 -7.72
N ILE A 148 -4.51 9.85 -7.30
CA ILE A 148 -5.04 8.51 -7.52
C ILE A 148 -5.27 7.85 -6.16
N LEU A 149 -6.49 7.39 -5.92
CA LEU A 149 -6.81 6.52 -4.78
C LEU A 149 -6.67 5.07 -5.21
N ILE A 150 -5.94 4.27 -4.42
CA ILE A 150 -5.94 2.80 -4.53
C ILE A 150 -6.66 2.25 -3.31
N THR A 151 -7.76 1.53 -3.51
CA THR A 151 -8.60 1.03 -2.42
C THR A 151 -9.12 -0.39 -2.70
N GLY A 152 -9.45 -1.14 -1.65
CA GLY A 152 -10.18 -2.39 -1.76
C GLY A 152 -11.70 -2.16 -1.74
N ASP A 153 -12.44 -3.16 -2.17
CA ASP A 153 -13.90 -3.18 -2.28
C ASP A 153 -14.62 -2.83 -0.96
N ILE A 154 -14.28 -3.50 0.12
CA ILE A 154 -14.89 -3.22 1.44
C ILE A 154 -14.58 -1.80 1.90
N SER A 155 -13.34 -1.32 1.75
CA SER A 155 -12.96 0.05 2.11
C SER A 155 -13.72 1.08 1.28
N PHE A 156 -13.90 0.83 -0.03
CA PHE A 156 -14.66 1.68 -0.93
C PHE A 156 -16.13 1.74 -0.53
N LEU A 157 -16.74 0.58 -0.26
CA LEU A 157 -18.16 0.49 0.14
C LEU A 157 -18.44 1.19 1.48
N TYR A 158 -17.51 1.09 2.45
CA TYR A 158 -17.63 1.77 3.75
C TYR A 158 -17.58 3.30 3.64
N ASP A 159 -16.96 3.85 2.60
CA ASP A 159 -16.77 5.29 2.41
C ASP A 159 -17.32 5.78 1.05
N SER A 160 -18.23 5.04 0.45
CA SER A 160 -18.86 5.36 -0.85
C SER A 160 -19.69 6.63 -0.82
N ASN A 161 -20.20 7.03 0.36
CA ASN A 161 -20.87 8.30 0.58
C ASN A 161 -19.98 9.53 0.32
N ALA A 162 -18.67 9.38 0.25
CA ALA A 162 -17.76 10.45 -0.14
C ALA A 162 -17.98 10.93 -1.59
N LEU A 163 -18.61 10.12 -2.44
CA LEU A 163 -18.75 10.39 -3.87
C LEU A 163 -19.89 11.37 -4.23
N TRP A 164 -20.80 11.67 -3.33
CA TRP A 164 -21.99 12.49 -3.63
C TRP A 164 -21.74 14.00 -3.72
N ASN A 165 -20.59 14.48 -3.31
CA ASN A 165 -20.32 15.92 -3.28
C ASN A 165 -19.98 16.50 -4.67
N ASN A 166 -20.18 17.83 -4.85
CA ASN A 166 -20.07 18.51 -6.14
C ASN A 166 -18.70 19.15 -6.40
N TYR A 167 -17.70 18.91 -5.54
CA TYR A 167 -16.37 19.51 -5.64
C TYR A 167 -15.25 18.52 -5.93
N ILE A 168 -15.59 17.28 -6.28
CA ILE A 168 -14.59 16.27 -6.67
C ILE A 168 -13.89 16.72 -7.96
N PRO A 169 -12.54 16.80 -7.99
CA PRO A 169 -11.81 17.19 -9.19
C PRO A 169 -12.07 16.23 -10.35
N LYS A 170 -12.23 16.76 -11.56
CA LYS A 170 -12.49 15.97 -12.76
C LYS A 170 -11.41 14.93 -13.06
N ASN A 171 -10.17 15.24 -12.73
CA ASN A 171 -9.02 14.36 -12.92
C ASN A 171 -8.76 13.41 -11.72
N PHE A 172 -9.67 13.35 -10.75
CA PHE A 172 -9.57 12.41 -9.63
C PHE A 172 -9.82 10.98 -10.11
N LYS A 173 -8.95 10.07 -9.70
CA LYS A 173 -8.91 8.67 -10.15
C LYS A 173 -9.04 7.72 -8.97
N ILE A 174 -9.85 6.67 -9.14
CA ILE A 174 -9.97 5.58 -8.17
C ILE A 174 -9.60 4.27 -8.85
N ILE A 175 -8.58 3.57 -8.35
CA ILE A 175 -8.29 2.18 -8.67
C ILE A 175 -8.87 1.33 -7.56
N LEU A 176 -9.87 0.55 -7.88
CA LEU A 176 -10.62 -0.27 -6.94
C LEU A 176 -10.28 -1.75 -7.17
N LEU A 177 -9.61 -2.36 -6.18
CA LEU A 177 -9.36 -3.82 -6.15
C LEU A 177 -10.59 -4.51 -5.58
N ASN A 178 -11.29 -5.26 -6.41
CA ASN A 178 -12.45 -6.04 -5.99
C ASN A 178 -12.10 -7.54 -6.01
N ASN A 179 -11.78 -8.06 -4.84
CA ASN A 179 -11.55 -9.48 -4.62
C ASN A 179 -12.70 -10.14 -3.83
N SER A 180 -13.88 -9.52 -3.86
CA SER A 180 -15.14 -10.00 -3.27
C SER A 180 -15.10 -10.12 -1.74
N GLY A 181 -14.27 -9.32 -1.04
CA GLY A 181 -14.27 -9.32 0.43
C GLY A 181 -12.96 -8.93 1.13
N GLY A 182 -12.92 -9.15 2.43
CA GLY A 182 -11.81 -8.80 3.31
C GLY A 182 -10.68 -9.83 3.31
N GLY A 183 -10.06 -10.14 2.17
CA GLY A 183 -9.03 -11.18 1.98
C GLY A 183 -7.82 -11.10 2.93
N ILE A 184 -7.59 -9.96 3.59
CA ILE A 184 -6.50 -9.81 4.58
C ILE A 184 -6.59 -10.80 5.74
N PHE A 185 -7.79 -11.18 6.14
CA PHE A 185 -7.99 -12.10 7.27
C PHE A 185 -7.49 -13.51 6.97
N ARG A 186 -7.42 -13.91 5.70
CA ARG A 186 -6.87 -15.21 5.26
C ARG A 186 -5.35 -15.32 5.46
N ILE A 187 -4.65 -14.19 5.58
CA ILE A 187 -3.19 -14.14 5.75
C ILE A 187 -2.79 -14.17 7.23
N LEU A 188 -3.74 -13.95 8.13
CA LEU A 188 -3.45 -13.90 9.56
C LEU A 188 -3.23 -15.31 10.13
N PRO A 189 -2.28 -15.48 11.08
CA PRO A 189 -2.09 -16.75 11.76
C PRO A 189 -3.36 -17.21 12.50
N GLY A 190 -3.68 -18.49 12.41
CA GLY A 190 -4.85 -19.07 13.06
C GLY A 190 -6.15 -18.95 12.26
N HIS A 191 -6.08 -18.50 11.01
CA HIS A 191 -7.22 -18.53 10.10
C HIS A 191 -7.82 -19.95 10.01
N GLN A 192 -9.13 -20.02 10.16
CA GLN A 192 -9.93 -21.22 9.90
C GLN A 192 -11.13 -20.81 9.06
N GLU A 193 -11.35 -21.52 7.97
CA GLU A 193 -12.48 -21.27 7.07
C GLU A 193 -13.77 -21.84 7.68
N THR A 194 -14.51 -20.97 8.34
CA THR A 194 -15.81 -21.27 8.98
C THR A 194 -16.89 -20.34 8.44
N GLU A 195 -18.15 -20.69 8.61
CA GLU A 195 -19.28 -19.81 8.25
C GLU A 195 -19.17 -18.45 8.95
N THR A 196 -18.82 -18.44 10.23
CA THR A 196 -18.59 -17.20 11.01
C THR A 196 -17.46 -16.36 10.42
N PHE A 197 -16.38 -17.00 9.99
CA PHE A 197 -15.24 -16.30 9.35
C PHE A 197 -15.70 -15.65 8.02
N ASN A 198 -16.31 -16.41 7.14
CA ASN A 198 -16.74 -15.92 5.84
C ASN A 198 -17.77 -14.80 5.96
N ARG A 199 -18.70 -14.89 6.93
CA ARG A 199 -19.78 -13.94 7.12
C ARG A 199 -19.35 -12.64 7.81
N TYR A 200 -18.51 -12.71 8.85
CA TYR A 200 -18.25 -11.56 9.74
C TYR A 200 -16.84 -11.00 9.65
N PHE A 201 -15.87 -11.76 9.13
CA PHE A 201 -14.51 -11.30 8.96
C PHE A 201 -14.17 -11.02 7.48
N GLU A 202 -14.42 -11.96 6.62
CA GLU A 202 -14.18 -11.79 5.19
C GLU A 202 -15.28 -10.95 4.53
N THR A 203 -16.54 -11.08 5.01
CA THR A 203 -17.67 -10.32 4.46
C THR A 203 -17.79 -10.50 2.94
N SER A 204 -17.72 -11.75 2.47
CA SER A 204 -17.82 -12.06 1.04
C SER A 204 -19.07 -11.48 0.40
N HIS A 205 -18.93 -10.91 -0.80
CA HIS A 205 -20.02 -10.25 -1.52
C HIS A 205 -19.87 -10.40 -3.03
N GLN A 206 -20.94 -10.02 -3.77
CA GLN A 206 -21.00 -9.99 -5.23
C GLN A 206 -21.29 -8.57 -5.76
N LEU A 207 -20.88 -7.55 -5.01
CA LEU A 207 -21.12 -6.15 -5.34
C LEU A 207 -20.03 -5.62 -6.28
N ASN A 208 -20.39 -4.60 -7.08
CA ASN A 208 -19.45 -3.82 -7.86
C ASN A 208 -19.78 -2.33 -7.78
N ALA A 209 -18.86 -1.49 -8.25
CA ALA A 209 -18.99 -0.04 -8.15
C ALA A 209 -19.78 0.61 -9.30
N SER A 210 -20.21 -0.12 -10.33
CA SER A 210 -20.78 0.43 -11.56
C SER A 210 -22.02 1.30 -11.31
N HIS A 211 -22.92 0.86 -10.42
CA HIS A 211 -24.12 1.61 -10.07
C HIS A 211 -23.80 2.89 -9.28
N LEU A 212 -22.82 2.86 -8.38
CA LEU A 212 -22.37 4.03 -7.64
C LEU A 212 -21.66 5.02 -8.56
N ALA A 213 -20.80 4.54 -9.45
CA ALA A 213 -20.15 5.36 -10.46
C ALA A 213 -21.19 6.11 -11.32
N LYS A 214 -22.18 5.40 -11.83
CA LYS A 214 -23.26 6.00 -12.61
C LYS A 214 -24.08 7.00 -11.80
N MET A 215 -24.44 6.65 -10.55
CA MET A 215 -25.24 7.50 -9.65
C MET A 215 -24.55 8.84 -9.36
N TYR A 216 -23.22 8.81 -9.16
CA TYR A 216 -22.42 9.99 -8.78
C TYR A 216 -21.69 10.65 -9.94
N GLY A 217 -21.92 10.21 -11.18
CA GLY A 217 -21.38 10.84 -12.39
C GLY A 217 -19.90 10.57 -12.65
N PHE A 218 -19.37 9.46 -12.15
CA PHE A 218 -18.03 8.97 -12.48
C PHE A 218 -18.05 8.17 -13.78
N ASP A 219 -16.99 8.27 -14.57
CA ASP A 219 -16.74 7.30 -15.62
C ASP A 219 -16.25 5.99 -15.02
N TYR A 220 -16.70 4.87 -15.57
CA TYR A 220 -16.44 3.54 -15.04
C TYR A 220 -15.73 2.66 -16.05
N PHE A 221 -14.66 2.04 -15.61
CA PHE A 221 -13.85 1.09 -16.35
C PHE A 221 -13.74 -0.19 -15.52
N GLU A 222 -13.67 -1.35 -16.19
CA GLU A 222 -13.50 -2.63 -15.51
C GLU A 222 -12.44 -3.49 -16.18
N ALA A 223 -11.74 -4.31 -15.38
CA ALA A 223 -10.77 -5.27 -15.85
C ALA A 223 -10.83 -6.55 -14.99
N ASN A 224 -10.66 -7.72 -15.62
CA ASN A 224 -10.69 -9.02 -14.96
C ASN A 224 -9.53 -9.94 -15.37
N ASP A 225 -8.63 -9.45 -16.22
CA ASP A 225 -7.40 -10.10 -16.64
C ASP A 225 -6.32 -9.08 -17.03
N GLU A 226 -5.11 -9.56 -17.35
CA GLU A 226 -3.98 -8.70 -17.70
C GLU A 226 -4.22 -7.88 -18.98
N ALA A 227 -4.87 -8.45 -19.98
CA ALA A 227 -5.10 -7.79 -21.26
C ALA A 227 -6.12 -6.64 -21.13
N THR A 228 -7.23 -6.92 -20.46
CA THR A 228 -8.26 -5.91 -20.17
C THR A 228 -7.72 -4.84 -19.23
N LEU A 229 -6.91 -5.20 -18.22
CA LEU A 229 -6.26 -4.24 -17.33
C LEU A 229 -5.37 -3.27 -18.12
N GLN A 230 -4.50 -3.77 -18.99
CA GLN A 230 -3.61 -2.93 -19.81
C GLN A 230 -4.39 -1.97 -20.72
N GLN A 231 -5.46 -2.45 -21.33
CA GLN A 231 -6.33 -1.65 -22.21
C GLN A 231 -7.08 -0.59 -21.43
N GLN A 232 -7.80 -0.98 -20.37
CA GLN A 232 -8.67 -0.09 -19.61
C GLN A 232 -7.89 0.93 -18.80
N TYR A 233 -6.71 0.58 -18.30
CA TYR A 233 -5.85 1.48 -17.56
C TYR A 233 -5.42 2.70 -18.41
N LYS A 234 -5.11 2.50 -19.68
CA LYS A 234 -4.78 3.62 -20.59
C LYS A 234 -5.96 4.56 -20.79
N SER A 235 -7.15 4.01 -21.02
CA SER A 235 -8.39 4.79 -21.19
C SER A 235 -8.73 5.54 -19.90
N PHE A 236 -8.64 4.88 -18.77
CA PHE A 236 -8.86 5.44 -17.44
C PHE A 236 -7.91 6.60 -17.12
N LEU A 237 -6.62 6.49 -17.39
CA LEU A 237 -5.66 7.57 -17.15
C LEU A 237 -5.88 8.78 -18.08
N ASN A 238 -6.31 8.57 -19.31
CA ASN A 238 -6.53 9.62 -20.29
C ASN A 238 -7.87 10.35 -20.10
N GLN A 239 -8.79 9.78 -19.31
CA GLN A 239 -10.07 10.43 -19.02
C GLN A 239 -9.88 11.55 -17.99
N ASN A 240 -10.18 12.81 -18.36
CA ASN A 240 -10.02 13.99 -17.51
C ASN A 240 -11.23 14.92 -17.49
N GLU A 241 -12.33 14.54 -18.17
CA GLU A 241 -13.57 15.32 -18.22
C GLU A 241 -14.47 15.05 -17.00
N LYS A 242 -14.31 13.87 -16.40
CA LYS A 242 -15.02 13.43 -15.21
C LYS A 242 -14.09 12.62 -14.29
N PRO A 243 -14.35 12.62 -12.98
CA PRO A 243 -13.67 11.67 -12.10
C PRO A 243 -13.99 10.23 -12.56
N SER A 244 -13.08 9.31 -12.33
CA SER A 244 -13.24 7.95 -12.87
C SER A 244 -12.83 6.86 -11.90
N ILE A 245 -13.46 5.70 -12.06
CA ILE A 245 -13.20 4.47 -11.31
C ILE A 245 -12.74 3.41 -12.30
N LEU A 246 -11.60 2.79 -12.03
CA LEU A 246 -11.18 1.53 -12.64
C LEU A 246 -11.33 0.43 -11.60
N GLU A 247 -12.32 -0.43 -11.76
CA GLU A 247 -12.55 -1.59 -10.92
C GLU A 247 -11.86 -2.81 -11.52
N ILE A 248 -11.02 -3.46 -10.71
CA ILE A 248 -10.21 -4.60 -11.12
C ILE A 248 -10.65 -5.80 -10.31
N PHE A 249 -11.26 -6.78 -10.97
CA PHE A 249 -11.74 -8.01 -10.35
C PHE A 249 -10.61 -9.03 -10.28
N THR A 250 -10.26 -9.45 -9.08
CA THR A 250 -9.26 -10.48 -8.83
C THR A 250 -9.88 -11.67 -8.10
N PRO A 251 -9.23 -12.87 -8.12
CA PRO A 251 -9.78 -14.04 -7.46
C PRO A 251 -9.98 -13.85 -5.95
N GLU A 252 -11.11 -14.28 -5.43
CA GLU A 252 -11.47 -14.18 -4.00
C GLU A 252 -10.50 -14.99 -3.11
N LYS A 253 -10.17 -16.23 -3.51
CA LYS A 253 -9.52 -17.22 -2.62
C LYS A 253 -8.07 -17.54 -2.94
N GLU A 254 -7.51 -17.02 -4.02
CA GLU A 254 -6.15 -17.34 -4.46
C GLU A 254 -5.10 -16.35 -3.95
N ASN A 255 -5.49 -15.09 -3.75
CA ASN A 255 -4.61 -13.99 -3.39
C ASN A 255 -3.79 -14.25 -2.12
N ASN A 256 -4.38 -14.86 -1.10
CA ASN A 256 -3.68 -15.20 0.14
C ASN A 256 -2.60 -16.27 -0.07
N GLY A 257 -2.88 -17.30 -0.89
CA GLY A 257 -1.92 -18.35 -1.23
C GLY A 257 -0.70 -17.78 -1.94
N ILE A 258 -0.93 -16.96 -2.96
CA ILE A 258 0.12 -16.26 -3.74
C ILE A 258 0.99 -15.39 -2.81
N LEU A 259 0.40 -14.57 -1.97
CA LEU A 259 1.16 -13.71 -1.06
C LEU A 259 1.97 -14.49 -0.03
N LEU A 260 1.42 -15.56 0.54
CA LEU A 260 2.11 -16.40 1.52
C LEU A 260 3.26 -17.18 0.86
N GLU A 261 3.10 -17.65 -0.37
CA GLU A 261 4.16 -18.32 -1.14
C GLU A 261 5.31 -17.35 -1.44
N PHE A 262 5.01 -16.12 -1.89
CA PHE A 262 6.02 -15.08 -2.03
C PHE A 262 6.88 -14.93 -0.77
N PHE A 263 6.26 -14.80 0.40
CA PHE A 263 7.02 -14.66 1.65
C PHE A 263 7.81 -15.94 2.04
N ARG A 264 7.39 -17.12 1.63
CA ARG A 264 8.17 -18.37 1.80
C ARG A 264 9.40 -18.38 0.91
N GLY A 265 9.28 -17.94 -0.33
CA GLY A 265 10.39 -17.82 -1.27
C GLY A 265 11.46 -16.79 -0.90
N LEU A 266 11.17 -15.89 0.02
CA LEU A 266 12.12 -14.90 0.55
C LEU A 266 13.04 -15.45 1.65
N LYS A 267 12.74 -16.63 2.20
CA LYS A 267 13.57 -17.28 3.23
C LYS A 267 14.73 -18.00 2.60
#